data_b2e097aa78712f77f6da12ce1c2588bf
#
_entry.id   b2e097aa78712f77f6da12ce1c2588bf
#
_cell.length_a   1.000
_cell.length_b   1.000
_cell.length_c   1.000
_cell.angle_alpha   90.00
_cell.angle_beta   90.00
_cell.angle_gamma   90.00
#
_symmetry.space_group_name_H-M   'P 1'
#
loop_
_entity.id
_entity.type
_entity.pdbx_description
1 polymer ?
#
loop_
_entity_poly.entity_id
_entity_poly.type
_entity_poly.pdbx_seq_one_letter_code
_entity_poly.pdbx_strand_id
1 'polypeptide(L)'
;MFLFYVNPILIAAAVIPAIVLLRFVYKEDRLDKESPGLLLSLVIFGILSTFAAIVTEQIGEAILGILLPQSSTAYNALLYFVVVALSEEGFKYLLLKKRTWYSGEFNCQFDGVVYAVFVSLGFALWENLGYVAMYGLSTALVRAVTAVPGHACFGVFMGVYYGRAKRYDNDGDFVKAKRCRTMAVLMPALLHGAYDFIATMEDPNCEWMFLVFVLALFAVSLKLVRVGSRSD
;
A
#
# COMPACT_ATOMS: atom_id res chain seq x y z
N MET A 1 3.22 -22.87 25.36
CA MET A 1 1.90 -22.24 25.18
C MET A 1 2.05 -20.78 25.63
N PHE A 2 2.52 -19.90 24.73
CA PHE A 2 2.63 -18.46 25.00
C PHE A 2 1.23 -17.88 24.88
N LEU A 3 0.56 -17.63 25.99
CA LEU A 3 -0.56 -16.71 26.08
C LEU A 3 -0.01 -15.32 25.75
N PHE A 4 -0.18 -14.88 24.50
CA PHE A 4 -0.01 -13.48 24.14
C PHE A 4 -0.97 -12.69 25.02
N TYR A 5 -0.45 -12.04 26.03
CA TYR A 5 -1.18 -10.99 26.75
C TYR A 5 -1.36 -9.85 25.73
N VAL A 6 -2.45 -9.91 25.02
CA VAL A 6 -2.77 -8.95 23.95
C VAL A 6 -3.08 -7.63 24.64
N ASN A 7 -2.11 -6.74 24.70
CA ASN A 7 -2.31 -5.42 25.29
C ASN A 7 -3.27 -4.64 24.39
N PRO A 8 -4.51 -4.32 24.86
CA PRO A 8 -5.50 -3.65 24.03
C PRO A 8 -5.07 -2.26 23.56
N ILE A 9 -4.15 -1.61 24.29
CA ILE A 9 -3.58 -0.32 23.89
C ILE A 9 -2.71 -0.46 22.65
N LEU A 10 -1.91 -1.54 22.58
CA LEU A 10 -1.06 -1.83 21.42
C LEU A 10 -1.90 -2.15 20.18
N ILE A 11 -2.97 -2.94 20.35
CA ILE A 11 -3.90 -3.21 19.24
C ILE A 11 -4.56 -1.91 18.77
N ALA A 12 -5.07 -1.11 19.69
CA ALA A 12 -5.70 0.16 19.33
C ALA A 12 -4.72 1.08 18.59
N ALA A 13 -3.47 1.21 19.06
CA ALA A 13 -2.43 1.99 18.41
C ALA A 13 -2.07 1.46 17.01
N ALA A 14 -2.11 0.14 16.80
CA ALA A 14 -1.86 -0.48 15.51
C ALA A 14 -3.01 -0.28 14.51
N VAL A 15 -4.26 -0.32 14.97
CA VAL A 15 -5.46 -0.43 14.12
C VAL A 15 -6.09 0.94 13.83
N ILE A 16 -6.13 1.84 14.82
CA ILE A 16 -6.82 3.14 14.69
C ILE A 16 -6.34 3.96 13.49
N PRO A 17 -5.05 4.09 13.18
CA PRO A 17 -4.59 4.88 12.04
C PRO A 17 -5.15 4.38 10.71
N ALA A 18 -5.19 3.06 10.51
CA ALA A 18 -5.76 2.47 9.29
C ALA A 18 -7.27 2.74 9.21
N ILE A 19 -8.03 2.58 10.31
CA ILE A 19 -9.48 2.88 10.35
C ILE A 19 -9.76 4.35 10.03
N VAL A 20 -8.96 5.27 10.55
CA VAL A 20 -9.11 6.71 10.30
C VAL A 20 -8.95 7.00 8.81
N LEU A 21 -7.93 6.43 8.17
CA LEU A 21 -7.66 6.62 6.74
C LEU A 21 -8.71 5.93 5.86
N LEU A 22 -9.15 4.72 6.19
CA LEU A 22 -10.27 4.04 5.52
C LEU A 22 -11.53 4.92 5.54
N ARG A 23 -11.86 5.46 6.73
CA ARG A 23 -13.02 6.34 6.88
C ARG A 23 -12.85 7.66 6.11
N PHE A 24 -11.63 8.20 6.04
CA PHE A 24 -11.35 9.39 5.26
C PHE A 24 -11.62 9.15 3.76
N VAL A 25 -11.04 8.11 3.17
CA VAL A 25 -11.23 7.82 1.74
C VAL A 25 -12.69 7.48 1.42
N TYR A 26 -13.35 6.69 2.27
CA TYR A 26 -14.80 6.41 2.15
C TYR A 26 -15.67 7.67 2.16
N LYS A 27 -15.29 8.70 2.93
CA LYS A 27 -16.03 9.98 2.94
C LYS A 27 -15.79 10.82 1.71
N GLU A 28 -14.59 10.73 1.10
CA GLU A 28 -14.28 11.44 -0.15
C GLU A 28 -14.97 10.81 -1.37
N ASP A 29 -15.39 9.57 -1.29
CA ASP A 29 -16.25 8.93 -2.26
C ASP A 29 -17.67 9.51 -2.16
N ARG A 30 -18.02 10.39 -3.11
CA ARG A 30 -19.20 11.26 -3.02
C ARG A 30 -20.35 10.86 -3.93
N LEU A 31 -20.05 10.22 -5.06
CA LEU A 31 -21.02 10.01 -6.12
C LEU A 31 -21.80 8.71 -5.93
N ASP A 32 -21.12 7.61 -5.76
CA ASP A 32 -21.73 6.30 -5.58
C ASP A 32 -20.93 5.50 -4.55
N LYS A 33 -21.55 5.25 -3.40
CA LYS A 33 -20.86 4.58 -2.30
C LYS A 33 -20.86 3.07 -2.51
N GLU A 34 -19.67 2.55 -2.44
CA GLU A 34 -19.41 1.12 -2.50
C GLU A 34 -20.12 0.32 -1.40
N SER A 35 -20.54 -0.89 -1.72
CA SER A 35 -21.19 -1.76 -0.75
C SER A 35 -20.23 -2.10 0.41
N PRO A 36 -20.72 -2.10 1.67
CA PRO A 36 -19.88 -2.47 2.82
C PRO A 36 -19.29 -3.87 2.70
N GLY A 37 -19.98 -4.78 2.02
CA GLY A 37 -19.50 -6.14 1.77
C GLY A 37 -18.28 -6.17 0.83
N LEU A 38 -18.28 -5.35 -0.22
CA LEU A 38 -17.15 -5.19 -1.11
C LEU A 38 -15.96 -4.61 -0.36
N LEU A 39 -16.15 -3.48 0.33
CA LEU A 39 -15.10 -2.80 1.08
C LEU A 39 -14.45 -3.70 2.15
N LEU A 40 -15.26 -4.43 2.92
CA LEU A 40 -14.75 -5.40 3.89
C LEU A 40 -13.93 -6.49 3.21
N SER A 41 -14.41 -7.02 2.07
CA SER A 41 -13.67 -8.03 1.32
C SER A 41 -12.30 -7.51 0.84
N LEU A 42 -12.19 -6.23 0.48
CA LEU A 42 -10.93 -5.61 0.05
C LEU A 42 -9.93 -5.51 1.21
N VAL A 43 -10.37 -5.13 2.40
CA VAL A 43 -9.51 -5.17 3.60
C VAL A 43 -9.01 -6.60 3.87
N ILE A 44 -9.90 -7.61 3.78
CA ILE A 44 -9.50 -9.02 3.96
C ILE A 44 -8.48 -9.44 2.89
N PHE A 45 -8.69 -9.06 1.62
CA PHE A 45 -7.73 -9.36 0.55
C PHE A 45 -6.39 -8.63 0.76
N GLY A 46 -6.40 -7.43 1.34
CA GLY A 46 -5.19 -6.76 1.78
C GLY A 46 -4.42 -7.57 2.82
N ILE A 47 -5.11 -8.05 3.86
CA ILE A 47 -4.52 -8.93 4.87
C ILE A 47 -3.97 -10.23 4.23
N LEU A 48 -4.71 -10.84 3.32
CA LEU A 48 -4.26 -12.06 2.64
C LEU A 48 -3.04 -11.83 1.74
N SER A 49 -2.93 -10.65 1.14
CA SER A 49 -1.76 -10.31 0.30
C SER A 49 -0.45 -10.26 1.10
N THR A 50 -0.52 -9.92 2.41
CA THR A 50 0.65 -9.91 3.28
C THR A 50 1.30 -11.29 3.41
N PHE A 51 0.50 -12.35 3.53
CA PHE A 51 1.04 -13.71 3.65
C PHE A 51 1.78 -14.15 2.38
N ALA A 52 1.26 -13.79 1.20
CA ALA A 52 1.94 -14.09 -0.05
C ALA A 52 3.24 -13.27 -0.23
N ALA A 53 3.21 -11.98 0.18
CA ALA A 53 4.37 -11.11 0.15
C ALA A 53 5.49 -11.65 1.06
N ILE A 54 5.20 -11.97 2.31
CA ILE A 54 6.18 -12.52 3.26
C ILE A 54 6.92 -13.74 2.69
N VAL A 55 6.22 -14.66 2.04
CA VAL A 55 6.85 -15.86 1.45
C VAL A 55 7.80 -15.48 0.32
N THR A 56 7.39 -14.59 -0.58
CA THR A 56 8.24 -14.16 -1.71
C THR A 56 9.41 -13.31 -1.25
N GLU A 57 9.24 -12.49 -0.23
CA GLU A 57 10.30 -11.69 0.39
C GLU A 57 11.36 -12.57 1.02
N GLN A 58 10.98 -13.57 1.82
CA GLN A 58 11.93 -14.51 2.42
C GLN A 58 12.74 -15.27 1.37
N ILE A 59 12.10 -15.71 0.28
CA ILE A 59 12.78 -16.37 -0.83
C ILE A 59 13.73 -15.39 -1.55
N GLY A 60 13.25 -14.19 -1.85
CA GLY A 60 14.02 -13.15 -2.53
C GLY A 60 15.23 -12.69 -1.71
N GLU A 61 15.06 -12.48 -0.40
CA GLU A 61 16.13 -12.12 0.52
C GLU A 61 17.20 -13.23 0.60
N ALA A 62 16.79 -14.50 0.70
CA ALA A 62 17.69 -15.63 0.70
C ALA A 62 18.52 -15.71 -0.61
N ILE A 63 17.88 -15.49 -1.77
CA ILE A 63 18.57 -15.47 -3.06
C ILE A 63 19.56 -14.31 -3.13
N LEU A 64 19.14 -13.09 -2.74
CA LEU A 64 20.00 -11.91 -2.75
C LEU A 64 21.20 -12.08 -1.81
N GLY A 65 21.02 -12.69 -0.64
CA GLY A 65 22.08 -12.96 0.33
C GLY A 65 23.16 -13.95 -0.18
N ILE A 66 22.80 -14.80 -1.17
CA ILE A 66 23.78 -15.67 -1.86
C ILE A 66 24.54 -14.88 -2.94
N LEU A 67 23.88 -13.94 -3.62
CA LEU A 67 24.42 -13.24 -4.77
C LEU A 67 25.23 -11.99 -4.44
N LEU A 68 24.88 -11.29 -3.34
CA LEU A 68 25.44 -10.00 -2.98
C LEU A 68 25.75 -9.92 -1.49
N PRO A 69 26.84 -9.20 -1.09
CA PRO A 69 27.06 -8.88 0.32
C PRO A 69 25.91 -8.04 0.88
N GLN A 70 25.36 -8.45 2.02
CA GLN A 70 24.25 -7.74 2.70
C GLN A 70 24.61 -6.30 3.10
N SER A 71 25.89 -5.99 3.29
CA SER A 71 26.37 -4.63 3.58
C SER A 71 26.46 -3.73 2.34
N SER A 72 26.15 -4.21 1.13
CA SER A 72 26.28 -3.43 -0.08
C SER A 72 25.03 -2.60 -0.36
N THR A 73 25.21 -1.38 -0.85
CA THR A 73 24.11 -0.51 -1.31
C THR A 73 23.27 -1.19 -2.41
N ALA A 74 23.92 -2.01 -3.27
CA ALA A 74 23.23 -2.75 -4.32
C ALA A 74 22.29 -3.81 -3.74
N TYR A 75 22.69 -4.51 -2.66
CA TYR A 75 21.83 -5.43 -1.94
C TYR A 75 20.58 -4.72 -1.42
N ASN A 76 20.77 -3.61 -0.69
CA ASN A 76 19.65 -2.85 -0.12
C ASN A 76 18.73 -2.29 -1.22
N ALA A 77 19.28 -1.77 -2.32
CA ALA A 77 18.47 -1.28 -3.42
C ALA A 77 17.61 -2.39 -4.04
N LEU A 78 18.19 -3.56 -4.34
CA LEU A 78 17.44 -4.69 -4.89
C LEU A 78 16.46 -5.26 -3.87
N LEU A 79 16.83 -5.33 -2.60
CA LEU A 79 15.94 -5.80 -1.53
C LEU A 79 14.68 -4.94 -1.47
N TYR A 80 14.81 -3.63 -1.34
CA TYR A 80 13.66 -2.76 -1.14
C TYR A 80 12.83 -2.51 -2.41
N PHE A 81 13.48 -2.30 -3.56
CA PHE A 81 12.75 -2.00 -4.80
C PHE A 81 12.19 -3.24 -5.51
N VAL A 82 12.92 -4.36 -5.49
CA VAL A 82 12.55 -5.54 -6.28
C VAL A 82 11.93 -6.63 -5.40
N VAL A 83 12.55 -6.95 -4.26
CA VAL A 83 12.06 -8.04 -3.42
C VAL A 83 10.86 -7.59 -2.60
N VAL A 84 10.98 -6.52 -1.81
CA VAL A 84 9.92 -6.07 -0.91
C VAL A 84 8.82 -5.34 -1.69
N ALA A 85 9.09 -4.16 -2.22
CA ALA A 85 8.06 -3.30 -2.78
C ALA A 85 7.32 -3.93 -3.96
N LEU A 86 8.01 -4.62 -4.87
CA LEU A 86 7.35 -5.24 -6.01
C LEU A 86 6.51 -6.47 -5.60
N SER A 87 6.94 -7.24 -4.58
CA SER A 87 6.15 -8.34 -4.03
C SER A 87 4.89 -7.81 -3.37
N GLU A 88 5.01 -6.86 -2.47
CA GLU A 88 3.87 -6.31 -1.74
C GLU A 88 2.85 -5.64 -2.67
N GLU A 89 3.30 -4.67 -3.48
CA GLU A 89 2.39 -3.94 -4.37
C GLU A 89 1.84 -4.85 -5.49
N GLY A 90 2.63 -5.83 -5.91
CA GLY A 90 2.20 -6.87 -6.85
C GLY A 90 1.06 -7.72 -6.32
N PHE A 91 1.18 -8.26 -5.10
CA PHE A 91 0.11 -9.08 -4.49
C PHE A 91 -1.11 -8.26 -4.11
N LYS A 92 -0.94 -7.03 -3.59
CA LYS A 92 -2.06 -6.09 -3.38
C LYS A 92 -2.84 -5.89 -4.68
N TYR A 93 -2.15 -5.58 -5.79
CA TYR A 93 -2.76 -5.41 -7.10
C TYR A 93 -3.43 -6.68 -7.63
N LEU A 94 -2.81 -7.84 -7.51
CA LEU A 94 -3.38 -9.10 -8.00
C LEU A 94 -4.71 -9.42 -7.31
N LEU A 95 -4.78 -9.28 -5.99
CA LEU A 95 -5.99 -9.55 -5.24
C LEU A 95 -7.05 -8.45 -5.44
N LEU A 96 -6.65 -7.19 -5.52
CA LEU A 96 -7.49 -6.07 -5.93
C LEU A 96 -8.19 -6.39 -7.27
N LYS A 97 -7.40 -6.68 -8.30
CA LYS A 97 -7.91 -6.96 -9.64
C LYS A 97 -8.82 -8.20 -9.66
N LYS A 98 -8.45 -9.27 -8.97
CA LYS A 98 -9.26 -10.49 -8.86
C LYS A 98 -10.65 -10.20 -8.30
N ARG A 99 -10.74 -9.30 -7.31
CA ARG A 99 -11.99 -9.00 -6.62
C ARG A 99 -12.86 -7.99 -7.36
N THR A 100 -12.25 -7.00 -8.04
CA THR A 100 -13.01 -5.81 -8.49
C THR A 100 -13.08 -5.63 -9.99
N TRP A 101 -12.17 -6.22 -10.82
CA TRP A 101 -12.10 -5.90 -12.24
C TRP A 101 -13.42 -6.12 -13.00
N TYR A 102 -14.17 -7.13 -12.62
CA TYR A 102 -15.47 -7.48 -13.23
C TYR A 102 -16.65 -7.19 -12.29
N SER A 103 -16.45 -6.41 -11.23
CA SER A 103 -17.54 -5.98 -10.36
C SER A 103 -18.40 -4.97 -11.08
N GLY A 104 -19.72 -5.09 -10.94
CA GLY A 104 -20.66 -4.08 -11.42
C GLY A 104 -20.60 -2.76 -10.66
N GLU A 105 -20.02 -2.80 -9.44
CA GLU A 105 -19.78 -1.61 -8.62
C GLU A 105 -18.58 -0.78 -9.14
N PHE A 106 -17.70 -1.34 -10.00
CA PHE A 106 -16.57 -0.59 -10.58
C PHE A 106 -17.03 0.24 -11.79
N ASN A 107 -17.67 1.36 -11.55
CA ASN A 107 -18.35 2.15 -12.56
C ASN A 107 -17.71 3.52 -12.80
N CYS A 108 -16.86 4.03 -11.88
CA CYS A 108 -16.11 5.28 -12.05
C CYS A 108 -14.60 5.13 -11.83
N GLN A 109 -13.79 6.15 -12.17
CA GLN A 109 -12.34 6.07 -12.02
C GLN A 109 -11.91 6.14 -10.55
N PHE A 110 -12.66 6.89 -9.73
CA PHE A 110 -12.34 7.08 -8.31
C PHE A 110 -12.54 5.81 -7.49
N ASP A 111 -13.44 4.90 -7.91
CA ASP A 111 -13.59 3.57 -7.29
C ASP A 111 -12.25 2.82 -7.26
N GLY A 112 -11.46 2.96 -8.34
CA GLY A 112 -10.11 2.40 -8.37
C GLY A 112 -9.23 2.88 -7.20
N VAL A 113 -9.35 4.16 -6.82
CA VAL A 113 -8.63 4.72 -5.66
C VAL A 113 -9.18 4.17 -4.35
N VAL A 114 -10.51 4.16 -4.20
CA VAL A 114 -11.17 3.60 -3.01
C VAL A 114 -10.74 2.14 -2.81
N TYR A 115 -10.87 1.31 -3.83
CA TYR A 115 -10.54 -0.11 -3.76
C TYR A 115 -9.07 -0.36 -3.43
N ALA A 116 -8.15 0.32 -4.11
CA ALA A 116 -6.72 0.13 -3.89
C ALA A 116 -6.29 0.58 -2.50
N VAL A 117 -6.83 1.70 -1.98
CA VAL A 117 -6.55 2.17 -0.62
C VAL A 117 -7.09 1.18 0.42
N PHE A 118 -8.28 0.60 0.20
CA PHE A 118 -8.83 -0.39 1.12
C PHE A 118 -7.98 -1.66 1.19
N VAL A 119 -7.49 -2.15 0.06
CA VAL A 119 -6.54 -3.29 0.02
C VAL A 119 -5.22 -2.91 0.69
N SER A 120 -4.64 -1.75 0.36
CA SER A 120 -3.36 -1.31 0.93
C SER A 120 -3.43 -1.08 2.44
N LEU A 121 -4.53 -0.55 2.95
CA LEU A 121 -4.72 -0.39 4.39
C LEU A 121 -5.04 -1.71 5.10
N GLY A 122 -5.67 -2.67 4.42
CA GLY A 122 -5.81 -4.04 4.92
C GLY A 122 -4.44 -4.72 5.11
N PHE A 123 -3.55 -4.55 4.14
CA PHE A 123 -2.16 -4.99 4.21
C PHE A 123 -1.44 -4.32 5.39
N ALA A 124 -1.44 -2.98 5.41
CA ALA A 124 -0.78 -2.19 6.45
C ALA A 124 -1.27 -2.52 7.86
N LEU A 125 -2.56 -2.84 8.02
CA LEU A 125 -3.14 -3.22 9.29
C LEU A 125 -2.51 -4.50 9.85
N TRP A 126 -2.40 -5.53 9.02
CA TRP A 126 -1.78 -6.79 9.44
C TRP A 126 -0.30 -6.64 9.70
N GLU A 127 0.41 -5.98 8.82
CA GLU A 127 1.82 -5.69 8.96
C GLU A 127 2.10 -4.88 10.25
N ASN A 128 1.32 -3.83 10.50
CA ASN A 128 1.47 -2.98 11.68
C ASN A 128 1.20 -3.74 12.98
N LEU A 129 0.23 -4.65 13.01
CA LEU A 129 0.01 -5.55 14.15
C LEU A 129 1.23 -6.40 14.44
N GLY A 130 1.89 -6.94 13.40
CA GLY A 130 3.15 -7.69 13.54
C GLY A 130 4.29 -6.85 14.13
N TYR A 131 4.53 -5.67 13.57
CA TYR A 131 5.57 -4.75 14.07
C TYR A 131 5.32 -4.32 15.51
N VAL A 132 4.10 -3.98 15.85
CA VAL A 132 3.74 -3.55 17.23
C VAL A 132 3.87 -4.69 18.21
N ALA A 133 3.56 -5.91 17.82
CA ALA A 133 3.74 -7.10 18.65
C ALA A 133 5.23 -7.38 18.93
N MET A 134 6.11 -7.12 17.96
CA MET A 134 7.55 -7.35 18.09
C MET A 134 8.29 -6.21 18.81
N TYR A 135 7.92 -4.94 18.52
CA TYR A 135 8.71 -3.76 18.88
C TYR A 135 8.00 -2.78 19.83
N GLY A 136 6.72 -3.01 20.13
CA GLY A 136 5.96 -2.26 21.14
C GLY A 136 5.41 -0.90 20.69
N LEU A 137 5.04 -0.07 21.69
CA LEU A 137 4.26 1.16 21.49
C LEU A 137 5.00 2.27 20.73
N SER A 138 6.31 2.42 20.94
CA SER A 138 7.11 3.43 20.22
C SER A 138 7.05 3.21 18.70
N THR A 139 7.20 1.96 18.28
CA THR A 139 7.07 1.57 16.88
C THR A 139 5.66 1.81 16.36
N ALA A 140 4.62 1.52 17.16
CA ALA A 140 3.25 1.81 16.80
C ALA A 140 3.03 3.30 16.48
N LEU A 141 3.55 4.20 17.31
CA LEU A 141 3.38 5.65 17.15
C LEU A 141 4.11 6.18 15.90
N VAL A 142 5.34 5.73 15.65
CA VAL A 142 6.08 6.11 14.45
C VAL A 142 5.36 5.61 13.20
N ARG A 143 4.99 4.33 13.16
CA ARG A 143 4.30 3.73 12.01
C ARG A 143 2.92 4.32 11.77
N ALA A 144 2.23 4.77 12.81
CA ALA A 144 0.93 5.44 12.70
C ALA A 144 0.97 6.73 11.86
N VAL A 145 2.10 7.42 11.85
CA VAL A 145 2.27 8.70 11.12
C VAL A 145 3.17 8.59 9.88
N THR A 146 3.81 7.44 9.68
CA THR A 146 4.71 7.19 8.55
C THR A 146 4.25 6.03 7.68
N ALA A 147 4.43 4.79 8.12
CA ALA A 147 4.20 3.58 7.32
C ALA A 147 2.72 3.36 6.97
N VAL A 148 1.80 3.48 7.93
CA VAL A 148 0.37 3.28 7.65
C VAL A 148 -0.18 4.31 6.66
N PRO A 149 0.09 5.64 6.81
CA PRO A 149 -0.23 6.60 5.77
C PRO A 149 0.57 6.40 4.47
N GLY A 150 1.80 5.89 4.54
CA GLY A 150 2.60 5.52 3.37
C GLY A 150 1.89 4.49 2.50
N HIS A 151 1.43 3.39 3.08
CA HIS A 151 0.65 2.37 2.36
C HIS A 151 -0.65 2.94 1.77
N ALA A 152 -1.34 3.84 2.48
CA ALA A 152 -2.50 4.53 1.91
C ALA A 152 -2.12 5.32 0.66
N CYS A 153 -0.99 6.04 0.68
CA CYS A 153 -0.49 6.79 -0.47
C CYS A 153 -0.12 5.87 -1.63
N PHE A 154 0.57 4.75 -1.39
CA PHE A 154 0.86 3.76 -2.43
C PHE A 154 -0.44 3.22 -3.04
N GLY A 155 -1.46 2.96 -2.21
CA GLY A 155 -2.81 2.62 -2.65
C GLY A 155 -3.44 3.70 -3.52
N VAL A 156 -3.28 4.99 -3.20
CA VAL A 156 -3.78 6.09 -4.04
C VAL A 156 -3.15 6.06 -5.42
N PHE A 157 -1.81 5.93 -5.53
CA PHE A 157 -1.14 5.84 -6.82
C PHE A 157 -1.55 4.59 -7.61
N MET A 158 -1.64 3.43 -6.96
CA MET A 158 -2.18 2.21 -7.56
C MET A 158 -3.58 2.46 -8.13
N GLY A 159 -4.45 3.02 -7.31
CA GLY A 159 -5.86 3.24 -7.64
C GLY A 159 -6.08 4.21 -8.79
N VAL A 160 -5.32 5.31 -8.85
CA VAL A 160 -5.38 6.28 -9.97
C VAL A 160 -5.09 5.59 -11.31
N TYR A 161 -4.04 4.76 -11.38
CA TYR A 161 -3.75 4.03 -12.61
C TYR A 161 -4.72 2.88 -12.85
N TYR A 162 -5.20 2.23 -11.81
CA TYR A 162 -6.18 1.14 -11.90
C TYR A 162 -7.53 1.63 -12.43
N GLY A 163 -8.05 2.76 -11.91
CA GLY A 163 -9.27 3.39 -12.40
C GLY A 163 -9.14 3.85 -13.86
N ARG A 164 -8.01 4.49 -14.23
CA ARG A 164 -7.72 4.83 -15.61
C ARG A 164 -7.68 3.60 -16.53
N ALA A 165 -7.10 2.50 -16.05
CA ALA A 165 -7.07 1.26 -16.81
C ALA A 165 -8.46 0.73 -17.08
N LYS A 166 -9.36 0.78 -16.09
CA LYS A 166 -10.75 0.36 -16.23
C LYS A 166 -11.49 1.22 -17.25
N ARG A 167 -11.32 2.54 -17.20
CA ARG A 167 -11.91 3.45 -18.19
C ARG A 167 -11.45 3.12 -19.60
N TYR A 168 -10.13 3.02 -19.85
CA TYR A 168 -9.61 2.68 -21.18
C TYR A 168 -10.05 1.28 -21.65
N ASP A 169 -10.22 0.31 -20.74
CA ASP A 169 -10.75 -1.01 -21.07
C ASP A 169 -12.21 -0.92 -21.54
N ASN A 170 -13.03 -0.13 -20.85
CA ASN A 170 -14.43 0.13 -21.22
C ASN A 170 -14.55 0.90 -22.55
N ASP A 171 -13.62 1.81 -22.83
CA ASP A 171 -13.55 2.57 -24.10
C ASP A 171 -12.98 1.71 -25.27
N GLY A 172 -12.55 0.46 -25.04
CA GLY A 172 -11.95 -0.43 -26.03
C GLY A 172 -10.48 -0.14 -26.36
N ASP A 173 -9.82 0.79 -25.65
CA ASP A 173 -8.39 1.09 -25.81
C ASP A 173 -7.53 0.15 -24.93
N PHE A 174 -7.43 -1.11 -25.34
CA PHE A 174 -6.71 -2.15 -24.59
C PHE A 174 -5.22 -1.87 -24.44
N VAL A 175 -4.62 -1.09 -25.35
CA VAL A 175 -3.20 -0.72 -25.28
C VAL A 175 -2.94 0.22 -24.11
N LYS A 176 -3.74 1.30 -24.00
CA LYS A 176 -3.66 2.22 -22.87
C LYS A 176 -4.08 1.54 -21.56
N ALA A 177 -5.13 0.71 -21.58
CA ALA A 177 -5.55 -0.08 -20.43
C ALA A 177 -4.41 -0.96 -19.90
N LYS A 178 -3.70 -1.68 -20.79
CA LYS A 178 -2.53 -2.50 -20.40
C LYS A 178 -1.42 -1.65 -19.78
N ARG A 179 -1.07 -0.51 -20.42
CA ARG A 179 -0.05 0.41 -19.88
C ARG A 179 -0.43 0.92 -18.49
N CYS A 180 -1.67 1.33 -18.30
CA CYS A 180 -2.14 1.79 -16.98
C CYS A 180 -2.13 0.66 -15.95
N ARG A 181 -2.50 -0.58 -16.29
CA ARG A 181 -2.37 -1.73 -15.38
C ARG A 181 -0.92 -1.98 -14.96
N THR A 182 0.04 -1.85 -15.86
CA THR A 182 1.46 -1.96 -15.51
C THR A 182 1.88 -0.84 -14.56
N MET A 183 1.46 0.41 -14.83
CA MET A 183 1.76 1.55 -13.95
C MET A 183 1.08 1.45 -12.58
N ALA A 184 -0.08 0.79 -12.49
CA ALA A 184 -0.77 0.52 -11.22
C ALA A 184 0.06 -0.37 -10.27
N VAL A 185 1.06 -1.08 -10.77
CA VAL A 185 2.02 -1.85 -9.95
C VAL A 185 3.34 -1.10 -9.82
N LEU A 186 3.91 -0.64 -10.94
CA LEU A 186 5.27 -0.08 -10.93
C LEU A 186 5.38 1.24 -10.17
N MET A 187 4.39 2.14 -10.27
CA MET A 187 4.45 3.43 -9.57
C MET A 187 4.42 3.28 -8.05
N PRO A 188 3.44 2.56 -7.46
CA PRO A 188 3.48 2.33 -6.02
C PRO A 188 4.71 1.53 -5.58
N ALA A 189 5.18 0.54 -6.35
CA ALA A 189 6.39 -0.20 -6.01
C ALA A 189 7.65 0.68 -6.02
N LEU A 190 7.78 1.62 -6.95
CA LEU A 190 8.89 2.59 -6.96
C LEU A 190 8.83 3.53 -5.76
N LEU A 191 7.65 4.03 -5.41
CA LEU A 191 7.47 4.92 -4.26
C LEU A 191 7.70 4.19 -2.94
N HIS A 192 7.23 2.96 -2.83
CA HIS A 192 7.42 2.10 -1.66
C HIS A 192 8.89 1.73 -1.48
N GLY A 193 9.54 1.23 -2.54
CA GLY A 193 10.98 0.92 -2.50
C GLY A 193 11.84 2.13 -2.15
N ALA A 194 11.48 3.34 -2.65
CA ALA A 194 12.16 4.57 -2.28
C ALA A 194 11.93 4.93 -0.80
N TYR A 195 10.70 4.75 -0.29
CA TYR A 195 10.36 4.94 1.11
C TYR A 195 11.25 4.06 2.00
N ASP A 196 11.28 2.76 1.76
CA ASP A 196 12.06 1.82 2.57
C ASP A 196 13.56 2.04 2.44
N PHE A 197 14.04 2.25 1.21
CA PHE A 197 15.46 2.47 0.97
C PHE A 197 15.98 3.71 1.70
N ILE A 198 15.26 4.84 1.65
CA ILE A 198 15.65 6.07 2.34
C ILE A 198 15.53 5.89 3.86
N ALA A 199 14.49 5.23 4.33
CA ALA A 199 14.25 4.99 5.77
C ALA A 199 15.35 4.14 6.44
N THR A 200 16.09 3.35 5.66
CA THR A 200 17.15 2.46 6.17
C THR A 200 18.56 3.02 6.01
N MET A 201 18.71 4.22 5.44
CA MET A 201 20.01 4.88 5.34
C MET A 201 20.41 5.48 6.70
N GLU A 202 21.63 5.17 7.16
CA GLU A 202 22.16 5.62 8.46
C GLU A 202 22.79 7.04 8.43
N ASP A 203 22.69 7.79 7.33
CA ASP A 203 23.23 9.14 7.20
C ASP A 203 22.24 10.17 7.80
N PRO A 204 22.67 11.10 8.68
CA PRO A 204 21.81 12.13 9.24
C PRO A 204 21.10 13.02 8.20
N ASN A 205 21.70 13.21 7.02
CA ASN A 205 21.04 13.92 5.92
C ASN A 205 19.85 13.14 5.35
N CYS A 206 19.84 11.83 5.47
CA CYS A 206 18.75 10.97 4.98
C CYS A 206 17.49 11.10 5.83
N GLU A 207 17.58 11.48 7.10
CA GLU A 207 16.40 11.76 7.94
C GLU A 207 15.58 12.93 7.37
N TRP A 208 16.25 14.02 6.97
CA TRP A 208 15.59 15.16 6.32
C TRP A 208 15.04 14.78 4.94
N MET A 209 15.80 14.00 4.17
CA MET A 209 15.36 13.52 2.86
C MET A 209 14.12 12.65 3.00
N PHE A 210 14.09 11.75 3.98
CA PHE A 210 12.92 10.92 4.30
C PHE A 210 11.71 11.77 4.69
N LEU A 211 11.88 12.75 5.57
CA LEU A 211 10.81 13.65 5.98
C LEU A 211 10.21 14.42 4.79
N VAL A 212 11.08 15.01 3.96
CA VAL A 212 10.65 15.75 2.75
C VAL A 212 9.92 14.81 1.78
N PHE A 213 10.45 13.61 1.57
CA PHE A 213 9.82 12.60 0.71
C PHE A 213 8.42 12.21 1.22
N VAL A 214 8.28 11.91 2.50
CA VAL A 214 7.00 11.53 3.12
C VAL A 214 5.99 12.68 3.03
N LEU A 215 6.40 13.92 3.33
CA LEU A 215 5.53 15.08 3.22
C LEU A 215 5.07 15.34 1.78
N ALA A 216 5.97 15.21 0.80
CA ALA A 216 5.63 15.34 -0.62
C ALA A 216 4.67 14.23 -1.06
N LEU A 217 4.94 12.98 -0.65
CA LEU A 217 4.08 11.82 -0.93
C LEU A 217 2.65 12.05 -0.40
N PHE A 218 2.52 12.52 0.84
CA PHE A 218 1.22 12.81 1.45
C PHE A 218 0.49 13.96 0.74
N ALA A 219 1.20 15.05 0.46
CA ALA A 219 0.62 16.21 -0.21
C ALA A 219 0.07 15.85 -1.61
N VAL A 220 0.86 15.09 -2.40
CA VAL A 220 0.45 14.65 -3.73
C VAL A 220 -0.73 13.69 -3.64
N SER A 221 -0.69 12.71 -2.74
CA SER A 221 -1.77 11.73 -2.55
C SER A 221 -3.08 12.41 -2.14
N LEU A 222 -3.04 13.35 -1.20
CA LEU A 222 -4.23 14.14 -0.80
C LEU A 222 -4.80 14.95 -1.96
N LYS A 223 -3.93 15.53 -2.80
CA LYS A 223 -4.37 16.25 -4.01
C LYS A 223 -5.04 15.29 -5.00
N LEU A 224 -4.46 14.11 -5.25
CA LEU A 224 -5.02 13.11 -6.15
C LEU A 224 -6.39 12.62 -5.68
N VAL A 225 -6.55 12.34 -4.38
CA VAL A 225 -7.85 11.96 -3.79
C VAL A 225 -8.88 13.07 -3.99
N ARG A 226 -8.55 14.33 -3.63
CA ARG A 226 -9.48 15.47 -3.75
C ARG A 226 -9.85 15.82 -5.18
N VAL A 227 -8.92 15.68 -6.12
CA VAL A 227 -9.19 15.93 -7.53
C VAL A 227 -10.00 14.77 -8.12
N GLY A 228 -9.61 13.53 -7.86
CA GLY A 228 -10.32 12.35 -8.34
C GLY A 228 -11.77 12.32 -7.87
N SER A 229 -12.03 12.58 -6.58
CA SER A 229 -13.38 12.59 -6.01
C SER A 229 -14.32 13.70 -6.55
N ARG A 230 -13.83 14.61 -7.38
CA ARG A 230 -14.60 15.71 -8.00
C ARG A 230 -14.75 15.60 -9.50
N SER A 231 -13.97 14.72 -10.12
CA SER A 231 -13.84 14.63 -11.59
C SER A 231 -14.59 13.45 -12.21
N ASP A 232 -15.17 12.60 -11.42
CA ASP A 232 -16.03 11.48 -11.85
C ASP A 232 -17.49 11.85 -11.90
#